data_40fb4f8d82647963fce4fe03f41a0ef9
#
_entry.id   40fb4f8d82647963fce4fe03f41a0ef9
#
_cell.length_a   1.000
_cell.length_b   1.000
_cell.length_c   1.000
_cell.angle_alpha   90.00
_cell.angle_beta   90.00
_cell.angle_gamma   90.00
#
_symmetry.space_group_name_H-M   'P 1'
#
loop_
_entity.id
_entity.type
_entity.pdbx_description
1 polymer ?
#
loop_
_entity_poly.entity_id
_entity_poly.type
_entity_poly.pdbx_seq_one_letter_code
_entity_poly.pdbx_strand_id
1 'polypeptide(L)'
;AFYSMFEGNSYTMPFSSRSMERGKLLSEEYYDVNDRLRKKVNYRYKEVTPGSFVTADQMVLFFCTDLDNFMLGKVGTLTRTYTHAYLTDSVIETLYPQSGNTAFVIEKAYQYNKYKQLSQIAGRNSDGKSTLTEYVYAATLPEYKWMEEAHILSPVSSKKEQTGGSYLKEVYQYMGPIPYIKQISTDRDGYVHKHYTVQAVDGYGNPIYLHEESTPVVLIWGAEGQRLISRIENATLNQVEEALGMNVKDFSSSDISATNLLKIENIRHKISGTHFYIYKYTNELRLVSETKPNGITVFYKYDFLGRLTENYIMEFKDGDYQKRILNIYDYNYYYGSKIESGEVAIEKGGQL
;
A
#
# COMPACT_ATOMS: atom_id res chain seq x y z
N ALA A 1 -28.31 26.68 -21.43
CA ALA A 1 -27.68 27.14 -22.67
C ALA A 1 -28.06 28.61 -22.85
N PHE A 2 -27.09 29.51 -22.69
CA PHE A 2 -27.25 30.90 -23.10
C PHE A 2 -26.95 30.96 -24.60
N TYR A 3 -27.93 31.32 -25.38
CA TYR A 3 -27.74 31.70 -26.79
C TYR A 3 -26.98 33.04 -26.82
N SER A 4 -25.90 33.10 -27.61
CA SER A 4 -25.15 34.34 -27.78
C SER A 4 -26.07 35.41 -28.44
N MET A 5 -26.07 36.59 -27.87
CA MET A 5 -26.71 37.75 -28.49
C MET A 5 -25.93 38.37 -29.67
N PHE A 6 -24.88 37.69 -30.11
CA PHE A 6 -23.96 38.19 -31.15
C PHE A 6 -23.89 37.18 -32.29
N GLU A 7 -24.47 37.54 -33.42
CA GLU A 7 -24.31 36.82 -34.66
C GLU A 7 -22.80 36.77 -35.03
N GLY A 8 -22.24 35.56 -35.06
CA GLY A 8 -20.96 35.31 -35.66
C GLY A 8 -19.85 34.66 -34.80
N ASN A 9 -19.91 34.71 -33.46
CA ASN A 9 -18.92 34.07 -32.62
C ASN A 9 -19.58 33.24 -31.50
N SER A 10 -19.59 31.94 -31.63
CA SER A 10 -20.02 31.04 -30.56
C SER A 10 -18.93 30.94 -29.51
N TYR A 11 -19.03 31.72 -28.46
CA TYR A 11 -18.22 31.47 -27.26
C TYR A 11 -18.86 30.31 -26.52
N THR A 12 -18.14 29.19 -26.47
CA THR A 12 -18.52 28.08 -25.62
C THR A 12 -18.29 28.45 -24.17
N MET A 13 -19.35 28.73 -23.46
CA MET A 13 -19.30 28.90 -22.00
C MET A 13 -18.84 27.58 -21.37
N PRO A 14 -17.96 27.62 -20.35
CA PRO A 14 -17.57 26.41 -19.63
C PRO A 14 -18.82 25.78 -19.03
N PHE A 15 -19.07 24.53 -19.38
CA PHE A 15 -20.20 23.76 -18.86
C PHE A 15 -19.69 22.83 -17.73
N SER A 16 -20.59 22.52 -16.80
CA SER A 16 -20.30 21.58 -15.72
C SER A 16 -20.06 20.18 -16.29
N SER A 17 -18.85 19.68 -16.09
CA SER A 17 -18.49 18.36 -16.58
C SER A 17 -19.04 17.26 -15.67
N ARG A 18 -19.65 16.24 -16.28
CA ARG A 18 -20.05 14.99 -15.64
C ARG A 18 -19.16 13.82 -16.11
N SER A 19 -17.89 14.09 -16.39
CA SER A 19 -16.95 13.10 -16.94
C SER A 19 -16.77 11.89 -16.03
N MET A 20 -16.90 12.06 -14.69
CA MET A 20 -16.84 10.98 -13.71
C MET A 20 -17.95 9.92 -13.86
N GLU A 21 -19.03 10.24 -14.58
CA GLU A 21 -20.11 9.30 -14.86
C GLU A 21 -19.81 8.40 -16.07
N ARG A 22 -18.80 8.76 -16.87
CA ARG A 22 -18.42 8.08 -18.10
C ARG A 22 -17.23 7.13 -17.86
N GLY A 23 -17.05 6.17 -18.78
CA GLY A 23 -15.92 5.26 -18.77
C GLY A 23 -16.03 4.12 -17.74
N LYS A 24 -17.22 3.90 -17.16
CA LYS A 24 -17.44 2.75 -16.30
C LYS A 24 -17.60 1.48 -17.14
N LEU A 25 -16.84 0.46 -16.81
CA LEU A 25 -16.93 -0.86 -17.44
C LEU A 25 -18.23 -1.53 -17.01
N LEU A 26 -19.13 -1.82 -17.95
CA LEU A 26 -20.43 -2.44 -17.65
C LEU A 26 -20.40 -3.94 -17.81
N SER A 27 -19.62 -4.45 -18.77
CA SER A 27 -19.45 -5.90 -18.97
C SER A 27 -18.12 -6.24 -19.61
N GLU A 28 -17.63 -7.43 -19.31
CA GLU A 28 -16.49 -8.09 -19.95
C GLU A 28 -16.92 -9.48 -20.41
N GLU A 29 -16.50 -9.87 -21.59
CA GLU A 29 -16.77 -11.19 -22.14
C GLU A 29 -15.44 -11.83 -22.59
N TYR A 30 -15.25 -13.08 -22.20
CA TYR A 30 -14.05 -13.85 -22.48
C TYR A 30 -14.42 -15.06 -23.31
N TYR A 31 -13.75 -15.22 -24.44
CA TYR A 31 -14.00 -16.27 -25.40
C TYR A 31 -12.81 -17.21 -25.51
N ASP A 32 -13.04 -18.48 -25.85
CA ASP A 32 -11.98 -19.42 -26.17
C ASP A 32 -11.51 -19.25 -27.63
N VAL A 33 -10.53 -20.06 -28.02
CA VAL A 33 -9.96 -20.09 -29.39
C VAL A 33 -10.97 -20.46 -30.48
N ASN A 34 -12.15 -20.95 -30.10
CA ASN A 34 -13.25 -21.30 -31.01
C ASN A 34 -14.42 -20.29 -30.93
N ASP A 35 -14.16 -19.09 -30.43
CA ASP A 35 -15.15 -18.02 -30.23
C ASP A 35 -16.34 -18.43 -29.33
N ARG A 36 -16.14 -19.35 -28.39
CA ARG A 36 -17.16 -19.75 -27.43
C ARG A 36 -17.00 -18.93 -26.16
N LEU A 37 -18.08 -18.30 -25.74
CA LEU A 37 -18.12 -17.54 -24.49
C LEU A 37 -17.81 -18.47 -23.29
N ARG A 38 -16.79 -18.13 -22.50
CA ARG A 38 -16.31 -18.89 -21.34
C ARG A 38 -16.60 -18.19 -20.02
N LYS A 39 -16.57 -16.88 -20.06
CA LYS A 39 -16.79 -16.07 -18.89
C LYS A 39 -17.46 -14.76 -19.30
N LYS A 40 -18.45 -14.33 -18.52
CA LYS A 40 -19.05 -13.01 -18.63
C LYS A 40 -19.07 -12.37 -17.26
N VAL A 41 -18.63 -11.13 -17.16
CA VAL A 41 -18.67 -10.32 -15.94
C VAL A 41 -19.54 -9.11 -16.21
N ASN A 42 -20.54 -8.89 -15.38
CA ASN A 42 -21.40 -7.72 -15.43
C ASN A 42 -21.19 -6.88 -14.17
N TYR A 43 -21.00 -5.58 -14.35
CA TYR A 43 -20.79 -4.60 -13.30
C TYR A 43 -22.03 -3.71 -13.15
N ARG A 44 -22.48 -3.54 -11.93
CA ARG A 44 -23.50 -2.56 -11.56
C ARG A 44 -22.91 -1.52 -10.63
N TYR A 45 -23.30 -0.28 -10.83
CA TYR A 45 -22.82 0.84 -10.04
C TYR A 45 -23.99 1.53 -9.36
N LYS A 46 -23.74 2.03 -8.15
CA LYS A 46 -24.66 2.92 -7.45
C LYS A 46 -24.04 4.29 -7.28
N GLU A 47 -24.88 5.30 -7.39
CA GLU A 47 -24.51 6.67 -7.08
C GLU A 47 -24.47 6.85 -5.57
N VAL A 48 -23.35 7.34 -5.07
CA VAL A 48 -23.18 7.69 -3.66
C VAL A 48 -23.20 9.20 -3.53
N THR A 49 -24.02 9.72 -2.60
CA THR A 49 -24.33 11.15 -2.48
C THR A 49 -24.96 11.75 -3.76
N PRO A 50 -26.14 11.28 -4.15
CA PRO A 50 -26.81 11.72 -5.37
C PRO A 50 -26.97 13.24 -5.43
N GLY A 51 -26.67 13.81 -6.59
CA GLY A 51 -26.87 15.23 -6.84
C GLY A 51 -25.95 16.17 -6.07
N SER A 52 -24.93 15.67 -5.35
CA SER A 52 -23.98 16.53 -4.65
C SER A 52 -23.09 17.29 -5.63
N PHE A 53 -22.96 18.60 -5.43
CA PHE A 53 -22.11 19.45 -6.23
C PHE A 53 -21.60 20.64 -5.40
N VAL A 54 -20.49 21.22 -5.83
CA VAL A 54 -19.99 22.51 -5.35
C VAL A 54 -20.20 23.52 -6.45
N THR A 55 -20.80 24.65 -6.12
CA THR A 55 -20.90 25.79 -7.04
C THR A 55 -19.60 26.57 -7.02
N ALA A 56 -19.10 26.89 -8.20
CA ALA A 56 -18.00 27.82 -8.36
C ALA A 56 -18.45 28.97 -9.25
N ASP A 57 -18.20 30.18 -8.77
CA ASP A 57 -18.45 31.40 -9.56
C ASP A 57 -17.24 31.58 -10.49
N GLN A 58 -17.52 31.59 -11.79
CA GLN A 58 -16.50 31.86 -12.80
C GLN A 58 -16.86 33.16 -13.51
N MET A 59 -15.98 34.12 -13.48
CA MET A 59 -16.11 35.36 -14.22
C MET A 59 -15.29 35.27 -15.50
N VAL A 60 -15.92 35.39 -16.66
CA VAL A 60 -15.26 35.51 -17.95
C VAL A 60 -15.29 36.96 -18.38
N LEU A 61 -14.10 37.54 -18.57
CA LEU A 61 -13.93 38.81 -19.18
C LEU A 61 -13.84 38.62 -20.68
N PHE A 62 -14.66 39.29 -21.45
CA PHE A 62 -14.48 39.31 -22.91
C PHE A 62 -14.40 40.75 -23.40
N PHE A 63 -13.59 40.95 -24.40
CA PHE A 63 -13.41 42.23 -25.08
C PHE A 63 -14.22 42.14 -26.41
N CYS A 64 -15.14 43.01 -26.58
CA CYS A 64 -15.78 43.20 -27.87
C CYS A 64 -15.17 44.45 -28.49
N THR A 65 -14.43 44.30 -29.57
CA THR A 65 -13.91 45.39 -30.37
C THR A 65 -14.82 45.59 -31.59
N ASP A 66 -15.74 46.48 -31.50
CA ASP A 66 -16.38 47.04 -32.70
C ASP A 66 -15.66 48.33 -33.07
N LEU A 67 -15.54 48.63 -34.36
CA LEU A 67 -14.68 49.70 -34.88
C LEU A 67 -15.01 51.11 -34.30
N ASP A 68 -16.18 51.29 -33.69
CA ASP A 68 -16.60 52.57 -33.13
C ASP A 68 -16.90 52.55 -31.61
N ASN A 69 -16.93 51.37 -30.95
CA ASN A 69 -17.19 51.28 -29.50
C ASN A 69 -16.43 50.14 -28.85
N PHE A 70 -15.54 50.54 -27.95
CA PHE A 70 -14.87 49.58 -27.05
C PHE A 70 -15.81 49.25 -25.89
N MET A 71 -16.44 48.08 -25.92
CA MET A 71 -17.22 47.57 -24.77
C MET A 71 -16.49 46.47 -24.05
N LEU A 72 -16.22 46.69 -22.78
CA LEU A 72 -15.74 45.68 -21.87
C LEU A 72 -16.95 44.94 -21.27
N GLY A 73 -17.20 43.73 -21.70
CA GLY A 73 -18.24 42.86 -21.14
C GLY A 73 -17.74 41.98 -20.03
N LYS A 74 -18.48 41.93 -18.93
CA LYS A 74 -18.28 40.96 -17.85
C LYS A 74 -19.45 40.01 -17.84
N VAL A 75 -19.19 38.71 -18.00
CA VAL A 75 -20.19 37.66 -17.82
C VAL A 75 -19.79 36.78 -16.68
N GLY A 76 -20.61 36.75 -15.64
CA GLY A 76 -20.49 35.78 -14.56
C GLY A 76 -21.24 34.50 -14.89
N THR A 77 -20.62 33.37 -14.76
CA THR A 77 -21.26 32.05 -14.89
C THR A 77 -21.12 31.27 -13.60
N LEU A 78 -22.22 30.67 -13.18
CA LEU A 78 -22.20 29.66 -12.11
C LEU A 78 -21.91 28.30 -12.74
N THR A 79 -20.78 27.73 -12.40
CA THR A 79 -20.44 26.34 -12.77
C THR A 79 -20.71 25.42 -11.59
N ARG A 80 -21.18 24.21 -11.86
CA ARG A 80 -21.35 23.17 -10.85
C ARG A 80 -20.27 22.11 -11.05
N THR A 81 -19.46 21.91 -10.02
CA THR A 81 -18.56 20.75 -9.97
C THR A 81 -19.26 19.65 -9.21
N TYR A 82 -19.63 18.58 -9.91
CA TYR A 82 -20.30 17.44 -9.29
C TYR A 82 -19.30 16.63 -8.46
N THR A 83 -19.67 16.37 -7.22
CA THR A 83 -18.85 15.66 -6.23
C THR A 83 -19.39 14.26 -5.88
N HIS A 84 -20.49 13.86 -6.53
CA HIS A 84 -21.00 12.50 -6.36
C HIS A 84 -20.06 11.48 -7.01
N ALA A 85 -20.06 10.26 -6.49
CA ALA A 85 -19.24 9.16 -6.99
C ALA A 85 -20.14 7.98 -7.34
N TYR A 86 -19.76 7.25 -8.38
CA TYR A 86 -20.33 5.95 -8.71
C TYR A 86 -19.42 4.86 -8.19
N LEU A 87 -19.90 4.10 -7.22
CA LEU A 87 -19.20 2.96 -6.64
C LEU A 87 -19.84 1.66 -7.12
N THR A 88 -19.04 0.60 -7.19
CA THR A 88 -19.52 -0.72 -7.58
C THR A 88 -20.59 -1.19 -6.59
N ASP A 89 -21.78 -1.49 -7.08
CA ASP A 89 -22.89 -2.01 -6.28
C ASP A 89 -22.87 -3.54 -6.24
N SER A 90 -22.78 -4.14 -7.44
CA SER A 90 -22.64 -5.59 -7.56
C SER A 90 -21.81 -5.98 -8.78
N VAL A 91 -21.23 -7.16 -8.70
CA VAL A 91 -20.53 -7.85 -9.79
C VAL A 91 -21.11 -9.24 -9.92
N ILE A 92 -21.56 -9.57 -11.14
CA ILE A 92 -22.11 -10.87 -11.47
C ILE A 92 -21.17 -11.54 -12.48
N GLU A 93 -20.52 -12.59 -12.07
CA GLU A 93 -19.62 -13.40 -12.89
C GLU A 93 -20.34 -14.69 -13.29
N THR A 94 -20.44 -14.94 -14.59
CA THR A 94 -21.04 -16.13 -15.15
C THR A 94 -19.95 -16.92 -15.87
N LEU A 95 -19.72 -18.16 -15.42
CA LEU A 95 -18.76 -19.10 -16.00
C LEU A 95 -19.50 -20.14 -16.81
N TYR A 96 -19.06 -20.32 -18.06
CA TYR A 96 -19.63 -21.31 -19.00
C TYR A 96 -18.68 -22.48 -19.14
N PRO A 97 -19.04 -23.68 -18.64
CA PRO A 97 -18.17 -24.84 -18.71
C PRO A 97 -17.97 -25.33 -20.16
N GLN A 98 -16.90 -26.06 -20.42
CA GLN A 98 -16.63 -26.66 -21.75
C GLN A 98 -17.62 -27.74 -22.11
N SER A 99 -18.06 -28.49 -21.13
CA SER A 99 -19.04 -29.55 -21.24
C SER A 99 -20.11 -29.41 -20.17
N GLY A 100 -21.36 -29.55 -20.52
CA GLY A 100 -22.50 -29.38 -19.63
C GLY A 100 -23.32 -28.13 -19.93
N ASN A 101 -24.58 -28.14 -19.52
CA ASN A 101 -25.54 -27.08 -19.86
C ASN A 101 -25.74 -26.02 -18.75
N THR A 102 -25.08 -26.15 -17.61
CA THR A 102 -25.33 -25.28 -16.45
C THR A 102 -24.18 -24.31 -16.27
N ALA A 103 -24.48 -23.03 -16.45
CA ALA A 103 -23.54 -21.96 -16.12
C ALA A 103 -23.46 -21.76 -14.60
N PHE A 104 -22.24 -21.46 -14.12
CA PHE A 104 -22.01 -21.09 -12.72
C PHE A 104 -22.11 -19.59 -12.58
N VAL A 105 -22.95 -19.13 -11.67
CA VAL A 105 -23.14 -17.70 -11.38
C VAL A 105 -22.58 -17.39 -10.00
N ILE A 106 -21.64 -16.46 -9.95
CA ILE A 106 -21.07 -15.92 -8.73
C ILE A 106 -21.51 -14.45 -8.66
N GLU A 107 -22.24 -14.10 -7.60
CA GLU A 107 -22.67 -12.73 -7.37
C GLU A 107 -21.97 -12.18 -6.14
N LYS A 108 -21.46 -10.94 -6.25
CA LYS A 108 -20.87 -10.19 -5.15
C LYS A 108 -21.56 -8.84 -5.05
N ALA A 109 -22.08 -8.51 -3.88
CA ALA A 109 -22.65 -7.22 -3.53
C ALA A 109 -21.71 -6.43 -2.64
N TYR A 110 -21.59 -5.14 -2.86
CA TYR A 110 -20.63 -4.25 -2.20
C TYR A 110 -21.34 -3.19 -1.38
N GLN A 111 -20.89 -2.96 -0.15
CA GLN A 111 -21.33 -1.88 0.70
C GLN A 111 -20.18 -0.98 1.09
N TYR A 112 -20.48 0.28 1.41
CA TYR A 112 -19.49 1.31 1.69
C TYR A 112 -19.90 2.08 2.95
N ASN A 113 -18.90 2.53 3.71
CA ASN A 113 -19.11 3.37 4.88
C ASN A 113 -19.35 4.85 4.49
N LYS A 114 -19.54 5.71 5.50
CA LYS A 114 -19.75 7.16 5.33
C LYS A 114 -18.63 7.88 4.58
N TYR A 115 -17.42 7.31 4.56
CA TYR A 115 -16.25 7.83 3.84
C TYR A 115 -16.09 7.23 2.43
N LYS A 116 -17.10 6.50 1.93
CA LYS A 116 -17.08 5.82 0.63
C LYS A 116 -16.01 4.70 0.54
N GLN A 117 -15.53 4.20 1.67
CA GLN A 117 -14.63 3.06 1.74
C GLN A 117 -15.44 1.76 1.78
N LEU A 118 -14.91 0.73 1.13
CA LEU A 118 -15.53 -0.60 1.10
C LEU A 118 -15.68 -1.15 2.53
N SER A 119 -16.90 -1.37 2.98
CA SER A 119 -17.19 -1.91 4.31
C SER A 119 -17.62 -3.38 4.28
N GLN A 120 -18.21 -3.84 3.17
CA GLN A 120 -18.69 -5.21 3.07
C GLN A 120 -18.68 -5.73 1.64
N ILE A 121 -18.36 -7.00 1.48
CA ILE A 121 -18.58 -7.79 0.27
C ILE A 121 -19.39 -9.01 0.68
N ALA A 122 -20.61 -9.13 0.18
CA ALA A 122 -21.45 -10.30 0.40
C ALA A 122 -21.65 -11.07 -0.91
N GLY A 123 -21.65 -12.40 -0.85
CA GLY A 123 -21.81 -13.21 -2.04
C GLY A 123 -22.10 -14.66 -1.73
N ARG A 124 -21.98 -15.49 -2.76
CA ARG A 124 -22.01 -16.95 -2.63
C ARG A 124 -20.86 -17.53 -3.44
N ASN A 125 -20.25 -18.58 -2.89
CA ASN A 125 -19.25 -19.35 -3.63
C ASN A 125 -19.90 -20.37 -4.55
N SER A 126 -19.08 -21.11 -5.30
CA SER A 126 -19.53 -22.16 -6.24
C SER A 126 -20.31 -23.30 -5.57
N ASP A 127 -20.10 -23.53 -4.28
CA ASP A 127 -20.82 -24.57 -3.49
C ASP A 127 -22.16 -24.04 -2.97
N GLY A 128 -22.55 -22.81 -3.31
CA GLY A 128 -23.78 -22.16 -2.86
C GLY A 128 -23.71 -21.64 -1.42
N LYS A 129 -22.57 -21.78 -0.72
CA LYS A 129 -22.37 -21.22 0.62
C LYS A 129 -22.25 -19.72 0.56
N SER A 130 -22.90 -19.02 1.49
CA SER A 130 -22.73 -17.58 1.63
C SER A 130 -21.32 -17.22 2.06
N THR A 131 -20.77 -16.20 1.44
CA THR A 131 -19.49 -15.59 1.78
C THR A 131 -19.73 -14.15 2.20
N LEU A 132 -19.00 -13.71 3.21
CA LEU A 132 -19.07 -12.35 3.73
C LEU A 132 -17.67 -11.88 4.07
N THR A 133 -17.25 -10.75 3.50
CA THR A 133 -16.03 -10.06 3.91
C THR A 133 -16.43 -8.71 4.48
N GLU A 134 -16.01 -8.41 5.70
CA GLU A 134 -16.32 -7.17 6.40
C GLU A 134 -15.03 -6.43 6.73
N TYR A 135 -15.03 -5.11 6.52
CA TYR A 135 -13.94 -4.20 6.85
C TYR A 135 -14.43 -3.16 7.86
N VAL A 136 -13.74 -3.05 8.97
CA VAL A 136 -13.94 -1.98 9.96
C VAL A 136 -12.71 -1.08 9.92
N TYR A 137 -12.90 0.19 9.66
CA TYR A 137 -11.82 1.16 9.62
C TYR A 137 -11.65 1.81 11.00
N ALA A 138 -10.40 2.01 11.41
CA ALA A 138 -10.10 2.54 12.74
C ALA A 138 -10.78 3.89 12.99
N ALA A 139 -10.74 4.81 12.03
CA ALA A 139 -11.38 6.12 12.14
C ALA A 139 -12.91 6.08 12.35
N THR A 140 -13.55 4.93 12.18
CA THR A 140 -15.00 4.76 12.45
C THR A 140 -15.29 4.32 13.88
N LEU A 141 -14.26 4.00 14.66
CA LEU A 141 -14.37 3.50 16.03
C LEU A 141 -14.12 4.63 17.04
N PRO A 142 -14.87 4.68 18.15
CA PRO A 142 -14.73 5.74 19.15
C PRO A 142 -13.33 5.85 19.75
N GLU A 143 -12.64 4.73 19.97
CA GLU A 143 -11.28 4.69 20.53
C GLU A 143 -10.23 5.31 19.62
N TYR A 144 -10.52 5.47 18.32
CA TYR A 144 -9.63 6.08 17.32
C TYR A 144 -10.19 7.38 16.75
N LYS A 145 -11.03 8.09 17.50
CA LYS A 145 -11.61 9.37 17.06
C LYS A 145 -10.55 10.39 16.64
N TRP A 146 -9.37 10.35 17.27
CA TRP A 146 -8.23 11.18 16.90
C TRP A 146 -7.75 10.95 15.45
N MET A 147 -7.93 9.73 14.89
CA MET A 147 -7.65 9.46 13.47
C MET A 147 -8.67 10.16 12.56
N GLU A 148 -9.95 10.13 12.93
CA GLU A 148 -11.00 10.84 12.20
C GLU A 148 -10.72 12.35 12.18
N GLU A 149 -10.39 12.92 13.31
CA GLU A 149 -10.06 14.34 13.49
C GLU A 149 -8.80 14.76 12.69
N ALA A 150 -7.82 13.85 12.57
CA ALA A 150 -6.61 14.05 11.78
C ALA A 150 -6.76 13.66 10.29
N HIS A 151 -7.98 13.31 9.84
CA HIS A 151 -8.26 12.81 8.50
C HIS A 151 -7.48 11.55 8.09
N ILE A 152 -7.05 10.73 9.05
CA ILE A 152 -6.38 9.44 8.84
C ILE A 152 -7.45 8.36 8.73
N LEU A 153 -8.06 8.22 7.55
CA LEU A 153 -9.26 7.43 7.37
C LEU A 153 -9.01 5.99 6.88
N SER A 154 -7.85 5.71 6.29
CA SER A 154 -7.56 4.45 5.59
C SER A 154 -7.18 3.25 6.47
N PRO A 155 -6.64 3.39 7.70
CA PRO A 155 -6.25 2.24 8.51
C PRO A 155 -7.43 1.33 8.83
N VAL A 156 -7.28 0.02 8.54
CA VAL A 156 -8.28 -1.00 8.83
C VAL A 156 -8.06 -1.51 10.25
N SER A 157 -9.09 -1.47 11.10
CA SER A 157 -9.05 -2.06 12.45
C SER A 157 -9.38 -3.54 12.43
N SER A 158 -10.24 -3.99 11.53
CA SER A 158 -10.43 -5.42 11.34
C SER A 158 -10.94 -5.76 9.94
N LYS A 159 -10.51 -6.93 9.46
CA LYS A 159 -11.04 -7.62 8.29
C LYS A 159 -11.56 -8.97 8.73
N LYS A 160 -12.82 -9.26 8.45
CA LYS A 160 -13.45 -10.55 8.75
C LYS A 160 -13.85 -11.22 7.43
N GLU A 161 -13.41 -12.44 7.23
CA GLU A 161 -13.84 -13.30 6.12
C GLU A 161 -14.63 -14.47 6.67
N GLN A 162 -15.84 -14.64 6.21
CA GLN A 162 -16.75 -15.69 6.65
C GLN A 162 -17.24 -16.51 5.47
N THR A 163 -17.24 -17.83 5.61
CA THR A 163 -17.79 -18.76 4.64
C THR A 163 -18.65 -19.79 5.38
N GLY A 164 -19.93 -19.80 5.08
CA GLY A 164 -20.89 -20.61 5.85
C GLY A 164 -20.91 -20.22 7.32
N GLY A 165 -20.60 -21.16 8.21
CA GLY A 165 -20.60 -20.96 9.67
C GLY A 165 -19.24 -20.55 10.24
N SER A 166 -18.14 -20.67 9.49
CA SER A 166 -16.78 -20.40 9.99
C SER A 166 -16.27 -19.05 9.52
N TYR A 167 -15.44 -18.40 10.35
CA TYR A 167 -14.84 -17.13 10.03
C TYR A 167 -13.35 -17.05 10.42
N LEU A 168 -12.63 -16.17 9.71
CA LEU A 168 -11.32 -15.68 10.09
C LEU A 168 -11.40 -14.16 10.16
N LYS A 169 -11.02 -13.59 11.30
CA LYS A 169 -10.96 -12.15 11.51
C LYS A 169 -9.54 -11.72 11.86
N GLU A 170 -8.97 -10.87 11.04
CA GLU A 170 -7.73 -10.14 11.34
C GLU A 170 -8.07 -8.87 12.12
N VAL A 171 -7.34 -8.60 13.18
CA VAL A 171 -7.56 -7.42 14.03
C VAL A 171 -6.26 -6.65 14.18
N TYR A 172 -6.33 -5.36 13.91
CA TYR A 172 -5.24 -4.40 14.00
C TYR A 172 -5.60 -3.35 15.05
N GLN A 173 -4.77 -3.23 16.07
CA GLN A 173 -4.88 -2.16 17.07
C GLN A 173 -3.80 -1.13 16.80
N TYR A 174 -4.12 0.14 17.05
CA TYR A 174 -3.24 1.26 16.82
C TYR A 174 -2.94 2.01 18.09
N MET A 175 -1.82 2.72 18.13
CA MET A 175 -1.50 3.70 19.18
C MET A 175 -1.30 5.08 18.54
N GLY A 176 -1.77 6.14 19.23
CA GLY A 176 -1.67 7.50 18.75
C GLY A 176 -0.45 8.24 19.26
N PRO A 177 -0.18 9.48 18.78
CA PRO A 177 -0.97 10.28 17.83
C PRO A 177 -0.68 9.99 16.35
N ILE A 178 0.25 9.09 16.05
CA ILE A 178 0.54 8.58 14.71
C ILE A 178 0.03 7.13 14.69
N PRO A 179 -0.58 6.65 13.59
CA PRO A 179 -1.23 5.34 13.56
C PRO A 179 -0.22 4.19 13.48
N TYR A 180 0.60 4.01 14.50
CA TYR A 180 1.44 2.82 14.62
C TYR A 180 0.61 1.60 14.99
N ILE A 181 0.95 0.47 14.41
CA ILE A 181 0.34 -0.79 14.77
C ILE A 181 0.85 -1.20 16.16
N LYS A 182 -0.06 -1.27 17.12
CA LYS A 182 0.20 -1.75 18.47
C LYS A 182 0.12 -3.28 18.57
N GLN A 183 -0.89 -3.86 17.92
CA GLN A 183 -1.11 -5.30 17.95
C GLN A 183 -1.73 -5.79 16.66
N ILE A 184 -1.29 -6.97 16.23
CA ILE A 184 -1.92 -7.76 15.18
C ILE A 184 -2.35 -9.08 15.79
N SER A 185 -3.60 -9.45 15.60
CA SER A 185 -4.13 -10.75 16.03
C SER A 185 -5.10 -11.32 15.00
N THR A 186 -5.27 -12.62 15.01
CA THR A 186 -6.32 -13.31 14.27
C THR A 186 -7.30 -13.95 15.25
N ASP A 187 -8.56 -13.96 14.86
CA ASP A 187 -9.64 -14.64 15.56
C ASP A 187 -10.27 -15.62 14.55
N ARG A 188 -10.12 -16.89 14.81
CA ARG A 188 -10.75 -17.95 14.03
C ARG A 188 -11.81 -18.63 14.90
N ASP A 189 -13.07 -18.41 14.56
CA ASP A 189 -14.21 -19.04 15.22
C ASP A 189 -14.20 -18.90 16.77
N GLY A 190 -13.70 -17.72 17.27
CA GLY A 190 -13.58 -17.42 18.68
C GLY A 190 -12.22 -17.74 19.32
N TYR A 191 -11.30 -18.37 18.58
CA TYR A 191 -9.91 -18.61 19.04
C TYR A 191 -9.01 -17.45 18.60
N VAL A 192 -8.59 -16.64 19.57
CA VAL A 192 -7.75 -15.47 19.34
C VAL A 192 -6.27 -15.83 19.46
N HIS A 193 -5.52 -15.55 18.41
CA HIS A 193 -4.06 -15.68 18.36
C HIS A 193 -3.41 -14.33 18.11
N LYS A 194 -2.44 -13.94 18.97
CA LYS A 194 -1.68 -12.70 18.85
C LYS A 194 -0.38 -12.98 18.13
N HIS A 195 -0.20 -12.35 16.96
CA HIS A 195 1.01 -12.52 16.14
C HIS A 195 2.09 -11.49 16.46
N TYR A 196 1.65 -10.28 16.82
CA TYR A 196 2.53 -9.14 16.98
C TYR A 196 1.98 -8.20 18.05
N THR A 197 2.82 -7.80 19.01
CA THR A 197 2.42 -6.83 20.04
C THR A 197 3.58 -5.91 20.38
N VAL A 198 3.47 -4.62 20.10
CA VAL A 198 4.45 -3.60 20.47
C VAL A 198 4.28 -3.24 21.93
N GLN A 199 5.39 -3.28 22.68
CA GLN A 199 5.46 -2.95 24.09
C GLN A 199 6.05 -1.57 24.33
N ALA A 200 7.01 -1.14 23.48
CA ALA A 200 7.64 0.16 23.59
C ALA A 200 8.02 0.72 22.21
N VAL A 201 8.01 2.05 22.10
CA VAL A 201 8.42 2.80 20.91
C VAL A 201 9.46 3.86 21.27
N ASP A 202 10.27 4.28 20.28
CA ASP A 202 11.20 5.40 20.42
C ASP A 202 10.53 6.78 20.30
N GLY A 203 11.33 7.84 20.29
CA GLY A 203 10.82 9.21 20.12
C GLY A 203 10.26 9.52 18.74
N TYR A 204 10.55 8.71 17.75
CA TYR A 204 10.08 8.82 16.37
C TYR A 204 8.88 7.91 16.10
N GLY A 205 8.50 7.08 17.09
CA GLY A 205 7.38 6.14 17.04
C GLY A 205 7.73 4.79 16.45
N ASN A 206 8.99 4.49 16.21
CA ASN A 206 9.39 3.17 15.77
C ASN A 206 9.31 2.17 16.93
N PRO A 207 8.85 0.93 16.69
CA PRO A 207 8.86 -0.10 17.72
C PRO A 207 10.30 -0.41 18.12
N ILE A 208 10.59 -0.38 19.44
CA ILE A 208 11.89 -0.75 19.99
C ILE A 208 11.84 -2.05 20.78
N TYR A 209 10.64 -2.41 21.30
CA TYR A 209 10.42 -3.67 21.99
C TYR A 209 9.05 -4.22 21.62
N LEU A 210 9.01 -5.44 21.17
CA LEU A 210 7.80 -6.11 20.76
C LEU A 210 7.85 -7.61 21.05
N HIS A 211 6.68 -8.26 20.98
CA HIS A 211 6.58 -9.71 20.94
C HIS A 211 6.07 -10.13 19.57
N GLU A 212 6.75 -11.03 18.92
CA GLU A 212 6.26 -11.81 17.79
C GLU A 212 5.80 -13.16 18.32
N GLU A 213 4.50 -13.38 18.35
CA GLU A 213 3.86 -14.45 19.11
C GLU A 213 4.30 -14.40 20.60
N SER A 214 5.16 -15.31 21.03
CA SER A 214 5.73 -15.34 22.39
C SER A 214 7.20 -14.91 22.46
N THR A 215 7.84 -14.67 21.31
CA THR A 215 9.24 -14.32 21.22
C THR A 215 9.46 -12.83 21.47
N PRO A 216 10.20 -12.42 22.49
CA PRO A 216 10.57 -11.03 22.68
C PRO A 216 11.61 -10.62 21.63
N VAL A 217 11.40 -9.43 21.05
CA VAL A 217 12.24 -8.86 20.01
C VAL A 217 12.56 -7.41 20.37
N VAL A 218 13.84 -7.08 20.35
CA VAL A 218 14.32 -5.71 20.51
C VAL A 218 14.83 -5.21 19.15
N LEU A 219 14.39 -4.02 18.76
CA LEU A 219 14.79 -3.33 17.55
C LEU A 219 15.58 -2.09 17.93
N ILE A 220 16.78 -1.95 17.40
CA ILE A 220 17.64 -0.77 17.62
C ILE A 220 17.62 0.06 16.34
N TRP A 221 17.13 1.28 16.44
CA TRP A 221 17.08 2.24 15.36
C TRP A 221 18.22 3.27 15.49
N GLY A 222 18.58 3.93 14.43
CA GLY A 222 19.55 5.01 14.37
C GLY A 222 19.24 5.98 13.24
N ALA A 223 20.12 6.97 13.02
CA ALA A 223 19.91 8.04 12.06
C ALA A 223 18.55 8.74 12.28
N GLU A 224 18.30 9.22 13.49
CA GLU A 224 17.02 9.88 13.86
C GLU A 224 15.81 8.96 13.59
N GLY A 225 15.92 7.68 13.94
CA GLY A 225 14.87 6.69 13.75
C GLY A 225 14.64 6.24 12.31
N GLN A 226 15.45 6.68 11.34
CA GLN A 226 15.22 6.40 9.93
C GLN A 226 15.70 5.01 9.50
N ARG A 227 16.60 4.36 10.24
CA ARG A 227 17.19 3.08 9.89
C ARG A 227 17.22 2.10 11.06
N LEU A 228 16.75 0.87 10.77
CA LEU A 228 16.89 -0.26 11.69
C LEU A 228 18.33 -0.74 11.63
N ILE A 229 19.06 -0.62 12.75
CA ILE A 229 20.46 -1.00 12.85
C ILE A 229 20.63 -2.44 13.34
N SER A 230 19.73 -2.88 14.22
CA SER A 230 19.78 -4.25 14.74
C SER A 230 18.40 -4.75 15.10
N ARG A 231 18.22 -6.07 14.91
CA ARG A 231 17.09 -6.85 15.42
C ARG A 231 17.67 -7.97 16.30
N ILE A 232 17.17 -8.05 17.52
CA ILE A 232 17.63 -9.01 18.52
C ILE A 232 16.41 -9.79 19.01
N GLU A 233 16.35 -11.07 18.70
CA GLU A 233 15.29 -11.98 19.13
C GLU A 233 15.73 -12.76 20.36
N ASN A 234 14.79 -13.20 21.18
CA ASN A 234 15.00 -13.90 22.45
C ASN A 234 15.78 -13.06 23.49
N ALA A 235 15.60 -11.74 23.47
CA ALA A 235 16.14 -10.85 24.49
C ALA A 235 15.07 -9.86 24.96
N THR A 236 15.08 -9.54 26.23
CA THR A 236 14.26 -8.45 26.79
C THR A 236 14.91 -7.11 26.56
N LEU A 237 14.11 -6.03 26.57
CA LEU A 237 14.61 -4.67 26.42
C LEU A 237 15.70 -4.35 27.46
N ASN A 238 15.48 -4.70 28.74
CA ASN A 238 16.44 -4.45 29.82
C ASN A 238 17.80 -5.14 29.58
N GLN A 239 17.80 -6.40 29.12
CA GLN A 239 19.04 -7.11 28.82
C GLN A 239 19.84 -6.42 27.72
N VAL A 240 19.13 -5.91 26.69
CA VAL A 240 19.79 -5.22 25.57
C VAL A 240 20.31 -3.85 26.01
N GLU A 241 19.55 -3.09 26.80
CA GLU A 241 19.96 -1.78 27.33
C GLU A 241 21.15 -1.88 28.26
N GLU A 242 21.19 -2.90 29.14
CA GLU A 242 22.33 -3.20 29.99
C GLU A 242 23.58 -3.55 29.16
N ALA A 243 23.43 -4.39 28.14
CA ALA A 243 24.54 -4.77 27.27
C ALA A 243 25.04 -3.61 26.40
N LEU A 244 24.13 -2.76 25.93
CA LEU A 244 24.43 -1.56 25.13
C LEU A 244 25.06 -0.46 25.98
N GLY A 245 24.69 -0.38 27.27
CA GLY A 245 25.12 0.68 28.20
C GLY A 245 24.36 1.99 28.05
N MET A 246 23.18 1.95 27.42
CA MET A 246 22.26 3.10 27.27
C MET A 246 20.86 2.61 26.88
N ASN A 247 19.86 3.50 27.02
CA ASN A 247 18.51 3.20 26.59
C ASN A 247 18.44 3.04 25.07
N VAL A 248 17.76 1.99 24.60
CA VAL A 248 17.51 1.77 23.16
C VAL A 248 16.75 2.92 22.55
N LYS A 249 15.79 3.50 23.29
CA LYS A 249 15.02 4.67 22.85
C LYS A 249 15.92 5.88 22.52
N ASP A 250 16.95 6.13 23.35
CA ASP A 250 17.85 7.28 23.16
C ASP A 250 18.85 7.01 22.02
N PHE A 251 19.18 5.72 21.79
CA PHE A 251 20.04 5.34 20.67
C PHE A 251 19.47 5.70 19.31
N SER A 252 18.15 5.75 19.16
CA SER A 252 17.49 6.11 17.90
C SER A 252 17.89 7.48 17.36
N SER A 253 18.25 8.41 18.23
CA SER A 253 18.76 9.74 17.86
C SER A 253 20.25 9.75 17.49
N SER A 254 20.94 8.63 17.66
CA SER A 254 22.37 8.54 17.41
C SER A 254 22.70 8.40 15.92
N ASP A 255 23.88 8.87 15.53
CA ASP A 255 24.44 8.64 14.22
C ASP A 255 24.81 7.16 14.00
N ILE A 256 24.97 6.76 12.75
CA ILE A 256 25.42 5.41 12.37
C ILE A 256 26.95 5.40 12.22
N SER A 257 27.66 5.90 13.22
CA SER A 257 29.13 5.89 13.23
C SER A 257 29.69 4.49 13.51
N ALA A 258 30.95 4.28 13.11
CA ALA A 258 31.66 3.03 13.39
C ALA A 258 31.70 2.71 14.90
N THR A 259 31.82 3.75 15.76
CA THR A 259 31.83 3.59 17.22
C THR A 259 30.48 3.07 17.72
N ASN A 260 29.38 3.60 17.24
CA ASN A 260 28.05 3.17 17.63
C ASN A 260 27.72 1.77 17.09
N LEU A 261 28.17 1.44 15.87
CA LEU A 261 28.04 0.09 15.32
C LEU A 261 28.82 -0.93 16.15
N LEU A 262 30.04 -0.61 16.59
CA LEU A 262 30.83 -1.48 17.47
C LEU A 262 30.16 -1.76 18.82
N LYS A 263 29.48 -0.77 19.41
CA LYS A 263 28.68 -0.99 20.63
C LYS A 263 27.61 -2.05 20.42
N ILE A 264 26.90 -1.97 19.28
CA ILE A 264 25.85 -2.92 18.91
C ILE A 264 26.47 -4.32 18.65
N GLU A 265 27.56 -4.41 17.86
CA GLU A 265 28.23 -5.67 17.58
C GLU A 265 28.67 -6.38 18.85
N ASN A 266 29.13 -5.65 19.86
CA ASN A 266 29.56 -6.19 21.16
C ASN A 266 28.40 -6.80 21.97
N ILE A 267 27.14 -6.41 21.72
CA ILE A 267 25.97 -7.01 22.40
C ILE A 267 25.92 -8.52 22.10
N ARG A 268 26.22 -8.92 20.86
CA ARG A 268 26.24 -10.34 20.45
C ARG A 268 27.06 -11.23 21.38
N HIS A 269 28.13 -10.70 21.95
CA HIS A 269 29.01 -11.44 22.85
C HIS A 269 28.58 -11.37 24.32
N LYS A 270 27.67 -10.48 24.66
CA LYS A 270 27.22 -10.27 26.05
C LYS A 270 25.94 -11.02 26.38
N ILE A 271 25.05 -11.27 25.39
CA ILE A 271 23.76 -11.94 25.60
C ILE A 271 23.76 -13.25 24.83
N SER A 272 23.78 -14.37 25.55
CA SER A 272 23.74 -15.72 24.96
C SER A 272 22.29 -16.12 24.58
N GLY A 273 22.16 -17.03 23.61
CA GLY A 273 20.87 -17.60 23.22
C GLY A 273 19.99 -16.67 22.38
N THR A 274 20.53 -15.57 21.89
CA THR A 274 19.81 -14.60 21.06
C THR A 274 20.06 -14.81 19.57
N HIS A 275 19.07 -14.50 18.74
CA HIS A 275 19.26 -14.35 17.31
C HIS A 275 19.52 -12.89 17.00
N PHE A 276 20.70 -12.59 16.51
CA PHE A 276 21.21 -11.24 16.38
C PHE A 276 21.46 -10.89 14.92
N TYR A 277 20.73 -9.88 14.43
CA TYR A 277 20.87 -9.32 13.09
C TYR A 277 21.48 -7.92 13.17
N ILE A 278 22.41 -7.59 12.27
CA ILE A 278 23.02 -6.26 12.17
C ILE A 278 22.90 -5.78 10.74
N TYR A 279 22.48 -4.52 10.58
CA TYR A 279 22.32 -3.86 9.30
C TYR A 279 23.29 -2.68 9.23
N LYS A 280 24.07 -2.58 8.13
CA LYS A 280 24.98 -1.45 7.89
C LYS A 280 24.52 -0.71 6.64
N TYR A 281 24.69 0.61 6.68
CA TYR A 281 24.21 1.49 5.62
C TYR A 281 25.33 2.39 5.11
N THR A 282 25.19 2.90 3.85
CA THR A 282 25.99 4.01 3.33
C THR A 282 25.61 5.31 4.01
N ASN A 283 26.34 6.38 3.74
CA ASN A 283 25.97 7.74 4.18
C ASN A 283 24.62 8.19 3.58
N GLU A 284 24.26 7.70 2.39
CA GLU A 284 22.96 7.93 1.75
C GLU A 284 21.87 6.99 2.26
N LEU A 285 22.12 6.29 3.37
CA LEU A 285 21.21 5.37 4.06
C LEU A 285 20.74 4.17 3.20
N ARG A 286 21.59 3.68 2.27
CA ARG A 286 21.36 2.43 1.53
C ARG A 286 21.98 1.27 2.30
N LEU A 287 21.29 0.12 2.33
CA LEU A 287 21.78 -1.10 3.02
C LEU A 287 23.03 -1.63 2.33
N VAL A 288 24.16 -1.64 3.03
CA VAL A 288 25.44 -2.18 2.52
C VAL A 288 25.62 -3.65 2.89
N SER A 289 25.23 -4.00 4.11
CA SER A 289 25.35 -5.38 4.56
C SER A 289 24.34 -5.73 5.64
N GLU A 290 24.00 -7.01 5.68
CA GLU A 290 23.20 -7.67 6.71
C GLU A 290 24.00 -8.83 7.30
N THR A 291 24.29 -8.80 8.58
CA THR A 291 24.88 -9.94 9.30
C THR A 291 23.78 -10.72 10.01
N LYS A 292 23.64 -11.98 9.68
CA LYS A 292 22.63 -12.91 10.22
C LYS A 292 23.08 -13.54 11.55
N PRO A 293 22.17 -14.20 12.29
CA PRO A 293 22.51 -14.87 13.57
C PRO A 293 23.64 -15.89 13.48
N ASN A 294 23.74 -16.59 12.36
CA ASN A 294 24.81 -17.56 12.10
C ASN A 294 26.19 -16.92 11.77
N GLY A 295 26.29 -15.59 11.84
CA GLY A 295 27.52 -14.84 11.53
C GLY A 295 27.76 -14.59 10.04
N ILE A 296 26.94 -15.13 9.14
CA ILE A 296 27.09 -14.89 7.71
C ILE A 296 26.66 -13.46 7.41
N THR A 297 27.52 -12.72 6.71
CA THR A 297 27.22 -11.36 6.25
C THR A 297 26.95 -11.39 4.76
N VAL A 298 25.77 -10.92 4.39
CA VAL A 298 25.36 -10.65 3.00
C VAL A 298 25.69 -9.20 2.70
N PHE A 299 26.40 -8.96 1.60
CA PHE A 299 26.77 -7.64 1.12
C PHE A 299 25.91 -7.28 -0.09
N TYR A 300 25.59 -5.98 -0.23
CA TYR A 300 24.76 -5.41 -1.28
C TYR A 300 25.54 -4.36 -2.05
N LYS A 301 25.51 -4.43 -3.39
CA LYS A 301 26.18 -3.47 -4.26
C LYS A 301 25.16 -2.80 -5.16
N TYR A 302 25.38 -1.51 -5.37
CA TYR A 302 24.46 -0.66 -6.12
C TYR A 302 25.19 0.00 -7.29
N ASP A 303 24.43 0.32 -8.35
CA ASP A 303 24.92 1.17 -9.43
C ASP A 303 24.90 2.66 -9.02
N PHE A 304 25.35 3.51 -9.94
CA PHE A 304 25.39 4.96 -9.71
C PHE A 304 24.01 5.61 -9.55
N LEU A 305 22.93 4.96 -10.01
CA LEU A 305 21.55 5.38 -9.80
C LEU A 305 20.95 4.85 -8.48
N GLY A 306 21.72 4.07 -7.74
CA GLY A 306 21.30 3.51 -6.45
C GLY A 306 20.42 2.27 -6.55
N ARG A 307 20.45 1.56 -7.69
CA ARG A 307 19.73 0.30 -7.85
C ARG A 307 20.65 -0.86 -7.50
N LEU A 308 20.10 -1.87 -6.83
CA LEU A 308 20.84 -3.07 -6.43
C LEU A 308 21.33 -3.82 -7.67
N THR A 309 22.66 -4.03 -7.79
CA THR A 309 23.25 -4.77 -8.92
C THR A 309 23.66 -6.19 -8.54
N GLU A 310 24.07 -6.40 -7.31
CA GLU A 310 24.42 -7.75 -6.84
C GLU A 310 24.26 -7.85 -5.33
N ASN A 311 24.04 -9.08 -4.85
CA ASN A 311 24.31 -9.45 -3.47
C ASN A 311 25.24 -10.66 -3.40
N TYR A 312 26.10 -10.69 -2.38
CA TYR A 312 27.13 -11.71 -2.24
C TYR A 312 27.50 -11.93 -0.78
N ILE A 313 28.18 -13.04 -0.52
CA ILE A 313 28.83 -13.35 0.74
C ILE A 313 30.34 -13.53 0.54
N MET A 314 31.09 -13.37 1.61
CA MET A 314 32.51 -13.75 1.64
C MET A 314 32.65 -15.11 2.32
N GLU A 315 33.16 -16.09 1.60
CA GLU A 315 33.42 -17.43 2.10
C GLU A 315 34.95 -17.66 2.29
N PHE A 316 35.34 -18.26 3.39
CA PHE A 316 36.73 -18.66 3.56
C PHE A 316 36.94 -20.01 2.84
N LYS A 317 37.77 -19.99 1.78
CA LYS A 317 38.07 -21.16 0.97
C LYS A 317 39.53 -21.11 0.52
N ASP A 318 40.21 -22.27 0.59
CA ASP A 318 41.61 -22.44 0.15
C ASP A 318 42.59 -21.44 0.79
N GLY A 319 42.32 -21.03 2.06
CA GLY A 319 43.21 -20.14 2.82
C GLY A 319 42.94 -18.65 2.63
N ASP A 320 41.93 -18.26 1.85
CA ASP A 320 41.57 -16.86 1.59
C ASP A 320 40.05 -16.66 1.58
N TYR A 321 39.61 -15.38 1.73
CA TYR A 321 38.23 -14.98 1.59
C TYR A 321 37.87 -14.78 0.14
N GLN A 322 36.98 -15.62 -0.37
CA GLN A 322 36.49 -15.56 -1.73
C GLN A 322 35.04 -15.03 -1.78
N LYS A 323 34.77 -14.16 -2.76
CA LYS A 323 33.42 -13.65 -3.01
C LYS A 323 32.57 -14.72 -3.69
N ARG A 324 31.44 -15.08 -3.05
CA ARG A 324 30.39 -15.90 -3.69
C ARG A 324 29.15 -15.04 -3.95
N ILE A 325 28.84 -14.83 -5.21
CA ILE A 325 27.67 -14.08 -5.66
C ILE A 325 26.44 -14.95 -5.40
N LEU A 326 25.40 -14.35 -4.81
CA LEU A 326 24.12 -14.98 -4.57
C LEU A 326 23.12 -14.62 -5.68
N ASN A 327 23.02 -13.33 -6.01
CA ASN A 327 22.17 -12.84 -7.09
C ASN A 327 22.87 -11.69 -7.84
N ILE A 328 22.54 -11.59 -9.14
CA ILE A 328 22.90 -10.47 -10.01
C ILE A 328 21.61 -9.88 -10.57
N TYR A 329 21.53 -8.57 -10.61
CA TYR A 329 20.38 -7.83 -11.13
C TYR A 329 20.83 -6.96 -12.29
N ASP A 330 20.35 -7.26 -13.49
CA ASP A 330 20.58 -6.49 -14.70
C ASP A 330 19.36 -5.63 -15.01
N TYR A 331 19.60 -4.37 -15.33
CA TYR A 331 18.56 -3.41 -15.66
C TYR A 331 18.71 -3.00 -17.13
N ASN A 332 17.80 -3.49 -17.96
CA ASN A 332 17.74 -3.12 -19.35
C ASN A 332 17.22 -1.70 -19.48
N TYR A 333 18.05 -0.79 -20.01
CA TYR A 333 17.62 0.54 -20.41
C TYR A 333 17.15 0.51 -21.86
N TYR A 334 15.93 0.93 -22.07
CA TYR A 334 15.49 1.32 -23.39
C TYR A 334 16.09 2.71 -23.68
N TYR A 335 17.29 2.76 -24.22
CA TYR A 335 17.76 3.97 -24.88
C TYR A 335 16.93 4.10 -26.15
N GLY A 336 15.96 5.03 -26.14
CA GLY A 336 15.12 5.31 -27.29
C GLY A 336 15.98 5.66 -28.52
N SER A 337 16.18 4.69 -29.37
CA SER A 337 16.73 4.87 -30.69
C SER A 337 15.93 4.03 -31.64
N LYS A 338 15.23 4.72 -32.55
CA LYS A 338 14.62 4.22 -33.77
C LYS A 338 13.83 2.89 -33.62
N ILE A 339 12.53 3.02 -33.67
CA ILE A 339 11.66 1.95 -34.17
C ILE A 339 12.05 1.75 -35.64
N GLU A 340 13.03 0.92 -35.93
CA GLU A 340 13.10 0.25 -37.22
C GLU A 340 12.05 -0.87 -37.14
N SER A 341 11.09 -0.80 -38.02
CA SER A 341 10.06 -1.80 -38.25
C SER A 341 10.69 -3.19 -38.41
N GLY A 342 10.56 -4.06 -37.43
CA GLY A 342 11.05 -5.42 -37.54
C GLY A 342 11.09 -6.12 -36.18
N GLU A 343 10.11 -6.95 -35.95
CA GLU A 343 10.07 -8.07 -34.99
C GLU A 343 10.47 -7.78 -33.54
N VAL A 344 9.46 -7.62 -32.71
CA VAL A 344 9.60 -7.70 -31.24
C VAL A 344 9.80 -9.15 -30.85
N ALA A 345 11.05 -9.57 -30.63
CA ALA A 345 11.34 -10.79 -29.92
C ALA A 345 11.06 -10.58 -28.44
N ILE A 346 9.96 -11.13 -27.94
CA ILE A 346 9.68 -11.20 -26.51
C ILE A 346 10.48 -12.39 -25.97
N GLU A 347 11.69 -12.14 -25.47
CA GLU A 347 12.35 -13.11 -24.59
C GLU A 347 11.60 -13.15 -23.27
N LYS A 348 11.09 -14.35 -22.94
CA LYS A 348 10.44 -14.63 -21.65
C LYS A 348 11.44 -14.42 -20.53
N GLY A 349 11.34 -13.30 -19.87
CA GLY A 349 12.00 -13.07 -18.58
C GLY A 349 11.53 -14.09 -17.56
N GLY A 350 12.49 -14.69 -16.88
CA GLY A 350 12.27 -15.70 -15.86
C GLY A 350 11.40 -15.17 -14.71
N GLN A 351 10.70 -16.09 -14.12
CA GLN A 351 9.82 -15.94 -12.97
C GLN A 351 10.54 -15.29 -11.78
N LEU A 352 9.86 -14.33 -11.18
CA LEU A 352 10.06 -13.88 -9.79
C LEU A 352 9.61 -14.96 -8.81
#